data_069df1590c61c5473ab5f8da81c65641
#
_entry.id   069df1590c61c5473ab5f8da81c65641
#
_cell.length_a   1.000
_cell.length_b   1.000
_cell.length_c   1.000
_cell.angle_alpha   90.00
_cell.angle_beta   90.00
_cell.angle_gamma   90.00
#
_symmetry.space_group_name_H-M   'P 1'
#
loop_
_entity.id
_entity.type
_entity.pdbx_description
1 polymer ?
#
loop_
_entity_poly.entity_id
_entity_poly.type
_entity_poly.pdbx_seq_one_letter_code
_entity_poly.pdbx_strand_id
1 'polypeptide(L)'
;MNIMLTGATGHLGTHITNQAIANHIDHFHIGVRNDEKVPEDWRGKVSVRPLDYFNPESLVDVFKGMDTVVFIPSIIHPSFKRIPEVENLVYAAKQSGVAHIIFIGYYANQHNNPFHMSPYFGYATRLLATSGIDYTYVRMAMYMDPLKPFLPELMNMHRLSYPAGDGRINYITRNDIARGVIAIIKNPDTWGKRYLLSGYSYDMKELAAILSEASGT
;
A
#
# COMPACT_ATOMS: atom_id res chain seq x y z
N MET A 1 -11.65 -13.66 -12.04
CA MET A 1 -11.19 -13.47 -10.65
C MET A 1 -11.64 -12.11 -10.17
N ASN A 2 -12.44 -12.07 -9.11
CA ASN A 2 -12.96 -10.83 -8.52
C ASN A 2 -11.95 -10.28 -7.49
N ILE A 3 -11.51 -9.06 -7.69
CA ILE A 3 -10.47 -8.44 -6.85
C ILE A 3 -11.06 -7.24 -6.13
N MET A 4 -10.87 -7.16 -4.82
CA MET A 4 -11.20 -6.01 -4.00
C MET A 4 -9.94 -5.26 -3.61
N LEU A 5 -9.82 -3.99 -3.98
CA LEU A 5 -8.80 -3.08 -3.46
C LEU A 5 -9.38 -2.25 -2.31
N THR A 6 -8.79 -2.34 -1.13
CA THR A 6 -9.13 -1.46 -0.01
C THR A 6 -8.24 -0.22 0.00
N GLY A 7 -8.74 0.89 0.56
CA GLY A 7 -7.97 2.14 0.59
C GLY A 7 -7.74 2.78 -0.80
N ALA A 8 -8.61 2.50 -1.77
CA ALA A 8 -8.46 2.86 -3.18
C ALA A 8 -8.30 4.37 -3.42
N THR A 9 -9.01 5.23 -2.67
CA THR A 9 -8.93 6.70 -2.80
C THR A 9 -7.76 7.32 -2.01
N GLY A 10 -6.93 6.50 -1.38
CA GLY A 10 -5.69 6.95 -0.75
C GLY A 10 -4.56 7.15 -1.76
N HIS A 11 -3.43 7.76 -1.32
CA HIS A 11 -2.31 8.06 -2.20
C HIS A 11 -1.78 6.87 -3.01
N LEU A 12 -1.55 5.72 -2.38
CA LEU A 12 -1.12 4.52 -3.08
C LEU A 12 -2.27 3.85 -3.84
N GLY A 13 -3.45 3.78 -3.21
CA GLY A 13 -4.63 3.16 -3.81
C GLY A 13 -5.02 3.80 -5.14
N THR A 14 -4.90 5.12 -5.24
CA THR A 14 -5.12 5.86 -6.50
C THR A 14 -4.19 5.37 -7.62
N HIS A 15 -2.90 5.19 -7.33
CA HIS A 15 -1.96 4.66 -8.32
C HIS A 15 -2.29 3.21 -8.72
N ILE A 16 -2.67 2.35 -7.75
CA ILE A 16 -3.05 0.97 -8.04
C ILE A 16 -4.32 0.92 -8.88
N THR A 17 -5.35 1.71 -8.55
CA THR A 17 -6.60 1.77 -9.32
C THR A 17 -6.35 2.25 -10.75
N ASN A 18 -5.57 3.32 -10.93
CA ASN A 18 -5.21 3.81 -12.27
C ASN A 18 -4.45 2.76 -13.08
N GLN A 19 -3.52 2.05 -12.47
CA GLN A 19 -2.79 0.96 -13.12
C GLN A 19 -3.71 -0.23 -13.43
N ALA A 20 -4.68 -0.56 -12.58
CA ALA A 20 -5.66 -1.60 -12.85
C ALA A 20 -6.54 -1.27 -14.07
N ILE A 21 -7.02 -0.03 -14.15
CA ILE A 21 -7.79 0.48 -15.29
C ILE A 21 -6.93 0.45 -16.57
N ALA A 22 -5.72 0.98 -16.52
CA ALA A 22 -4.81 1.04 -17.68
C ALA A 22 -4.39 -0.36 -18.18
N ASN A 23 -4.36 -1.35 -17.30
CA ASN A 23 -4.05 -2.74 -17.64
C ASN A 23 -5.29 -3.59 -17.92
N HIS A 24 -6.49 -3.00 -17.97
CA HIS A 24 -7.76 -3.70 -18.22
C HIS A 24 -7.96 -4.92 -17.30
N ILE A 25 -7.75 -4.70 -15.98
CA ILE A 25 -8.01 -5.77 -15.01
C ILE A 25 -9.52 -5.96 -14.86
N ASP A 26 -10.03 -7.08 -15.34
CA ASP A 26 -11.44 -7.43 -15.25
C ASP A 26 -11.88 -7.66 -13.79
N HIS A 27 -13.15 -7.34 -13.49
CA HIS A 27 -13.75 -7.56 -12.18
C HIS A 27 -12.96 -6.92 -11.02
N PHE A 28 -12.44 -5.70 -11.26
CA PHE A 28 -11.73 -4.92 -10.26
C PHE A 28 -12.72 -4.05 -9.48
N HIS A 29 -12.79 -4.31 -8.17
CA HIS A 29 -13.67 -3.62 -7.23
C HIS A 29 -12.83 -2.75 -6.31
N ILE A 30 -13.35 -1.60 -5.93
CA ILE A 30 -12.71 -0.70 -4.96
C ILE A 30 -13.61 -0.50 -3.74
N GLY A 31 -13.00 -0.63 -2.56
CA GLY A 31 -13.64 -0.34 -1.29
C GLY A 31 -13.32 1.09 -0.83
N VAL A 32 -14.35 1.90 -0.60
CA VAL A 32 -14.21 3.31 -0.21
C VAL A 32 -15.14 3.68 0.94
N ARG A 33 -14.68 4.56 1.84
CA ARG A 33 -15.53 5.09 2.93
C ARG A 33 -16.48 6.20 2.48
N ASN A 34 -16.07 6.97 1.48
CA ASN A 34 -16.83 8.07 0.93
C ASN A 34 -16.79 8.00 -0.60
N ASP A 35 -17.95 7.74 -1.21
CA ASP A 35 -18.12 7.64 -2.66
C ASP A 35 -17.83 8.95 -3.41
N GLU A 36 -18.02 10.10 -2.76
CA GLU A 36 -17.74 11.41 -3.37
C GLU A 36 -16.24 11.61 -3.68
N LYS A 37 -15.36 10.84 -3.01
CA LYS A 37 -13.91 10.87 -3.27
C LYS A 37 -13.48 10.00 -4.43
N VAL A 38 -14.40 9.26 -5.04
CA VAL A 38 -14.12 8.44 -6.22
C VAL A 38 -14.01 9.36 -7.43
N PRO A 39 -12.85 9.39 -8.13
CA PRO A 39 -12.70 10.19 -9.33
C PRO A 39 -13.73 9.83 -10.39
N GLU A 40 -14.26 10.84 -11.09
CA GLU A 40 -15.30 10.62 -12.11
C GLU A 40 -14.82 9.73 -13.25
N ASP A 41 -13.56 9.83 -13.63
CA ASP A 41 -12.93 9.02 -14.67
C ASP A 41 -12.76 7.52 -14.31
N TRP A 42 -13.02 7.14 -13.05
CA TRP A 42 -13.07 5.73 -12.63
C TRP A 42 -14.46 5.13 -12.74
N ARG A 43 -15.51 5.97 -12.75
CA ARG A 43 -16.89 5.50 -12.82
C ARG A 43 -17.15 4.72 -14.11
N GLY A 44 -17.79 3.56 -13.96
CA GLY A 44 -18.00 2.63 -15.08
C GLY A 44 -16.78 1.77 -15.47
N LYS A 45 -15.58 2.07 -14.95
CA LYS A 45 -14.38 1.26 -15.20
C LYS A 45 -14.05 0.32 -14.04
N VAL A 46 -14.47 0.67 -12.81
CA VAL A 46 -14.36 -0.17 -11.61
C VAL A 46 -15.68 -0.21 -10.87
N SER A 47 -15.93 -1.28 -10.13
CA SER A 47 -17.10 -1.38 -9.24
C SER A 47 -16.77 -0.79 -7.88
N VAL A 48 -17.60 0.13 -7.41
CA VAL A 48 -17.41 0.80 -6.10
C VAL A 48 -18.28 0.11 -5.05
N ARG A 49 -17.71 -0.18 -3.87
CA ARG A 49 -18.42 -0.72 -2.71
C ARG A 49 -18.14 0.13 -1.47
N PRO A 50 -19.13 0.41 -0.61
CA PRO A 50 -18.89 1.10 0.66
C PRO A 50 -18.06 0.20 1.59
N LEU A 51 -16.95 0.72 2.16
CA LEU A 51 -16.06 -0.06 3.01
C LEU A 51 -15.63 0.75 4.22
N ASP A 52 -15.90 0.21 5.41
CA ASP A 52 -15.37 0.70 6.67
C ASP A 52 -14.70 -0.44 7.42
N TYR A 53 -13.40 -0.32 7.71
CA TYR A 53 -12.65 -1.31 8.48
C TYR A 53 -13.15 -1.55 9.89
N PHE A 54 -13.86 -0.57 10.48
CA PHE A 54 -14.37 -0.66 11.85
C PHE A 54 -15.78 -1.24 11.92
N ASN A 55 -16.37 -1.65 10.81
CA ASN A 55 -17.65 -2.35 10.74
C ASN A 55 -17.45 -3.77 10.14
N PRO A 56 -17.13 -4.78 10.97
CA PRO A 56 -16.80 -6.12 10.48
C PRO A 56 -17.93 -6.81 9.72
N GLU A 57 -19.19 -6.57 10.10
CA GLU A 57 -20.35 -7.15 9.42
C GLU A 57 -20.51 -6.57 8.01
N SER A 58 -20.37 -5.26 7.89
CA SER A 58 -20.36 -4.59 6.58
C SER A 58 -19.21 -5.09 5.69
N LEU A 59 -18.04 -5.35 6.28
CA LEU A 59 -16.90 -5.91 5.52
C LEU A 59 -17.20 -7.31 4.96
N VAL A 60 -17.92 -8.14 5.71
CA VAL A 60 -18.35 -9.47 5.21
C VAL A 60 -19.18 -9.31 3.95
N ASP A 61 -20.16 -8.39 3.96
CA ASP A 61 -21.01 -8.14 2.77
C ASP A 61 -20.19 -7.58 1.59
N VAL A 62 -19.26 -6.68 1.88
CA VAL A 62 -18.37 -6.08 0.86
C VAL A 62 -17.49 -7.13 0.21
N PHE A 63 -17.04 -8.14 0.95
CA PHE A 63 -16.15 -9.20 0.43
C PHE A 63 -16.88 -10.39 -0.19
N LYS A 64 -18.21 -10.46 -0.12
CA LYS A 64 -18.97 -11.53 -0.78
C LYS A 64 -18.67 -11.59 -2.27
N GLY A 65 -18.29 -12.77 -2.75
CA GLY A 65 -17.94 -13.04 -4.14
C GLY A 65 -16.56 -12.50 -4.56
N MET A 66 -15.72 -12.04 -3.63
CA MET A 66 -14.35 -11.67 -3.92
C MET A 66 -13.43 -12.89 -3.78
N ASP A 67 -12.56 -13.09 -4.76
CA ASP A 67 -11.53 -14.14 -4.73
C ASP A 67 -10.28 -13.63 -3.99
N THR A 68 -9.92 -12.36 -4.21
CA THR A 68 -8.70 -11.73 -3.69
C THR A 68 -8.99 -10.36 -3.12
N VAL A 69 -8.37 -10.06 -1.96
CA VAL A 69 -8.39 -8.73 -1.35
C VAL A 69 -6.98 -8.15 -1.35
N VAL A 70 -6.80 -6.99 -1.98
CA VAL A 70 -5.58 -6.17 -1.86
C VAL A 70 -5.77 -5.21 -0.68
N PHE A 71 -5.08 -5.49 0.41
CA PHE A 71 -5.21 -4.74 1.66
C PHE A 71 -4.15 -3.66 1.79
N ILE A 72 -4.56 -2.39 1.75
CA ILE A 72 -3.74 -1.22 2.08
C ILE A 72 -4.17 -0.72 3.46
N PRO A 73 -3.33 -0.84 4.51
CA PRO A 73 -3.63 -0.31 5.82
C PRO A 73 -3.84 1.21 5.81
N SER A 74 -4.65 1.70 6.73
CA SER A 74 -4.84 3.15 6.92
C SER A 74 -3.56 3.84 7.44
N ILE A 75 -3.63 5.17 7.51
CA ILE A 75 -2.55 6.01 8.09
C ILE A 75 -2.86 6.44 9.54
N ILE A 76 -3.84 5.82 10.20
CA ILE A 76 -4.24 6.18 11.58
C ILE A 76 -3.05 6.04 12.53
N HIS A 77 -2.86 7.02 13.39
CA HIS A 77 -1.87 7.03 14.46
C HIS A 77 -2.53 7.11 15.84
N PRO A 78 -1.88 6.54 16.86
CA PRO A 78 -0.71 5.67 16.81
C PRO A 78 -1.00 4.31 16.16
N SER A 79 0.04 3.57 15.77
CA SER A 79 -0.07 2.37 14.93
C SER A 79 -0.95 1.26 15.52
N PHE A 80 -1.04 1.13 16.85
CA PHE A 80 -1.91 0.13 17.48
C PHE A 80 -3.41 0.34 17.18
N LYS A 81 -3.84 1.56 16.85
CA LYS A 81 -5.23 1.85 16.45
C LYS A 81 -5.61 1.20 15.12
N ARG A 82 -4.63 0.69 14.35
CA ARG A 82 -4.87 -0.06 13.11
C ARG A 82 -5.06 -1.56 13.35
N ILE A 83 -4.85 -2.05 14.57
CA ILE A 83 -5.01 -3.47 14.88
C ILE A 83 -6.43 -3.95 14.54
N PRO A 84 -7.52 -3.28 14.97
CA PRO A 84 -8.86 -3.67 14.59
C PRO A 84 -9.11 -3.71 13.08
N GLU A 85 -8.43 -2.88 12.29
CA GLU A 85 -8.59 -2.89 10.83
C GLU A 85 -8.18 -4.22 10.23
N VAL A 86 -6.98 -4.72 10.58
CA VAL A 86 -6.49 -5.99 10.06
C VAL A 86 -7.22 -7.19 10.65
N GLU A 87 -7.64 -7.12 11.91
CA GLU A 87 -8.44 -8.17 12.56
C GLU A 87 -9.80 -8.31 11.90
N ASN A 88 -10.52 -7.22 11.72
CA ASN A 88 -11.83 -7.18 11.07
C ASN A 88 -11.73 -7.60 9.60
N LEU A 89 -10.67 -7.18 8.90
CA LEU A 89 -10.44 -7.57 7.51
C LEU A 89 -10.24 -9.09 7.40
N VAL A 90 -9.39 -9.67 8.24
CA VAL A 90 -9.12 -11.12 8.23
C VAL A 90 -10.39 -11.89 8.62
N TYR A 91 -11.12 -11.42 9.63
CA TYR A 91 -12.41 -12.00 10.01
C TYR A 91 -13.39 -12.00 8.82
N ALA A 92 -13.61 -10.85 8.21
CA ALA A 92 -14.54 -10.71 7.10
C ALA A 92 -14.11 -11.53 5.87
N ALA A 93 -12.82 -11.56 5.55
CA ALA A 93 -12.28 -12.38 4.46
C ALA A 93 -12.56 -13.88 4.67
N LYS A 94 -12.40 -14.38 5.91
CA LYS A 94 -12.75 -15.76 6.27
C LYS A 94 -14.24 -16.04 6.12
N GLN A 95 -15.09 -15.17 6.65
CA GLN A 95 -16.56 -15.34 6.61
C GLN A 95 -17.11 -15.28 5.17
N SER A 96 -16.45 -14.54 4.29
CA SER A 96 -16.85 -14.36 2.88
C SER A 96 -16.22 -15.37 1.92
N GLY A 97 -15.33 -16.24 2.39
CA GLY A 97 -14.67 -17.23 1.55
C GLY A 97 -13.60 -16.65 0.62
N VAL A 98 -13.00 -15.51 0.99
CA VAL A 98 -11.87 -14.94 0.24
C VAL A 98 -10.70 -15.93 0.28
N ALA A 99 -10.18 -16.30 -0.89
CA ALA A 99 -9.13 -17.29 -1.02
C ALA A 99 -7.73 -16.70 -0.80
N HIS A 100 -7.53 -15.40 -1.10
CA HIS A 100 -6.19 -14.82 -1.06
C HIS A 100 -6.19 -13.35 -0.61
N ILE A 101 -5.18 -12.97 0.18
CA ILE A 101 -4.95 -11.58 0.60
C ILE A 101 -3.57 -11.12 0.09
N ILE A 102 -3.54 -10.01 -0.67
CA ILE A 102 -2.30 -9.30 -0.99
C ILE A 102 -2.15 -8.17 0.03
N PHE A 103 -1.28 -8.36 1.01
CA PHE A 103 -1.04 -7.39 2.07
C PHE A 103 0.06 -6.41 1.68
N ILE A 104 -0.29 -5.13 1.64
CA ILE A 104 0.67 -4.05 1.39
C ILE A 104 1.20 -3.56 2.73
N GLY A 105 2.47 -3.80 2.98
CA GLY A 105 3.10 -3.43 4.23
C GLY A 105 4.46 -2.76 4.03
N TYR A 106 5.23 -2.66 5.10
CA TYR A 106 6.51 -1.99 5.11
C TYR A 106 7.65 -2.97 5.40
N TYR A 107 8.86 -2.69 4.91
CA TYR A 107 9.97 -3.61 5.06
C TYR A 107 10.47 -3.75 6.51
N ALA A 108 10.27 -2.71 7.34
CA ALA A 108 10.64 -2.69 8.74
C ALA A 108 9.56 -3.34 9.61
N ASN A 109 9.46 -4.68 9.58
CA ASN A 109 8.52 -5.46 10.38
C ASN A 109 9.20 -6.42 11.38
N GLN A 110 10.51 -6.22 11.63
CA GLN A 110 11.29 -7.03 12.57
C GLN A 110 10.90 -6.69 14.02
N HIS A 111 10.96 -7.68 14.90
CA HIS A 111 10.51 -7.58 16.28
C HIS A 111 11.19 -6.42 17.06
N ASN A 112 12.49 -6.23 16.86
CA ASN A 112 13.31 -5.23 17.58
C ASN A 112 13.66 -4.01 16.72
N ASN A 113 12.95 -3.77 15.62
CA ASN A 113 13.19 -2.61 14.79
C ASN A 113 12.68 -1.34 15.51
N PRO A 114 13.50 -0.26 15.62
CA PRO A 114 13.11 0.97 16.31
C PRO A 114 12.02 1.78 15.62
N PHE A 115 11.68 1.44 14.39
CA PHE A 115 10.59 2.11 13.65
C PHE A 115 9.26 1.86 14.34
N HIS A 116 8.62 2.90 14.84
CA HIS A 116 7.41 2.82 15.68
C HIS A 116 6.19 2.16 15.00
N MET A 117 6.21 1.96 13.69
CA MET A 117 5.19 1.21 12.96
C MET A 117 5.47 -0.29 12.88
N SER A 118 6.70 -0.72 13.19
CA SER A 118 7.11 -2.13 13.09
C SER A 118 6.24 -3.09 13.88
N PRO A 119 5.80 -2.77 15.12
CA PRO A 119 4.92 -3.67 15.88
C PRO A 119 3.61 -4.00 15.16
N TYR A 120 3.00 -3.01 14.49
CA TYR A 120 1.79 -3.23 13.71
C TYR A 120 2.05 -4.17 12.51
N PHE A 121 3.07 -3.90 11.70
CA PHE A 121 3.37 -4.75 10.55
C PHE A 121 3.79 -6.17 10.96
N GLY A 122 4.51 -6.30 12.07
CA GLY A 122 4.85 -7.60 12.66
C GLY A 122 3.63 -8.36 13.14
N TYR A 123 2.68 -7.68 13.78
CA TYR A 123 1.41 -8.27 14.21
C TYR A 123 0.56 -8.70 13.03
N ALA A 124 0.32 -7.82 12.06
CA ALA A 124 -0.48 -8.09 10.88
C ALA A 124 0.05 -9.30 10.10
N THR A 125 1.37 -9.40 9.95
CA THR A 125 1.99 -10.54 9.26
C THR A 125 1.77 -11.85 9.99
N ARG A 126 1.84 -11.87 11.34
CA ARG A 126 1.56 -13.08 12.15
C ARG A 126 0.09 -13.46 12.07
N LEU A 127 -0.81 -12.49 12.16
CA LEU A 127 -2.25 -12.73 12.04
C LEU A 127 -2.61 -13.36 10.69
N LEU A 128 -2.07 -12.83 9.59
CA LEU A 128 -2.25 -13.41 8.26
C LEU A 128 -1.71 -14.82 8.18
N ALA A 129 -0.50 -15.07 8.72
CA ALA A 129 0.11 -16.41 8.70
C ALA A 129 -0.68 -17.47 9.48
N THR A 130 -1.50 -17.08 10.45
CA THR A 130 -2.35 -17.96 11.26
C THR A 130 -3.82 -17.94 10.84
N SER A 131 -4.17 -17.14 9.84
CA SER A 131 -5.57 -16.95 9.41
C SER A 131 -6.17 -18.18 8.72
N GLY A 132 -5.35 -18.99 8.06
CA GLY A 132 -5.78 -20.07 7.17
C GLY A 132 -6.17 -19.56 5.77
N ILE A 133 -5.99 -18.28 5.47
CA ILE A 133 -6.16 -17.68 4.13
C ILE A 133 -4.77 -17.57 3.50
N ASP A 134 -4.64 -17.91 2.23
CA ASP A 134 -3.40 -17.68 1.50
C ASP A 134 -3.10 -16.20 1.41
N TYR A 135 -1.82 -15.83 1.53
CA TYR A 135 -1.46 -14.41 1.45
C TYR A 135 -0.12 -14.16 0.75
N THR A 136 -0.04 -13.05 0.06
CA THR A 136 1.20 -12.48 -0.47
C THR A 136 1.55 -11.22 0.31
N TYR A 137 2.78 -11.13 0.82
CA TYR A 137 3.23 -9.94 1.54
C TYR A 137 4.11 -9.07 0.66
N VAL A 138 3.59 -7.91 0.27
CA VAL A 138 4.32 -6.88 -0.48
C VAL A 138 4.90 -5.88 0.51
N ARG A 139 6.19 -5.97 0.76
CA ARG A 139 6.94 -5.03 1.60
C ARG A 139 7.49 -3.92 0.70
N MET A 140 7.22 -2.70 1.05
CA MET A 140 7.72 -1.54 0.29
C MET A 140 8.78 -0.79 1.06
N ALA A 141 9.72 -0.20 0.32
CA ALA A 141 10.70 0.75 0.83
C ALA A 141 10.04 2.14 1.08
N MET A 142 10.84 3.14 1.43
CA MET A 142 10.35 4.50 1.69
C MET A 142 9.80 5.14 0.41
N TYR A 143 8.64 5.76 0.52
CA TYR A 143 8.10 6.55 -0.60
C TYR A 143 8.99 7.73 -0.94
N MET A 144 9.30 7.90 -2.23
CA MET A 144 9.98 9.10 -2.74
C MET A 144 9.01 10.25 -2.97
N ASP A 145 7.74 9.96 -3.27
CA ASP A 145 6.72 10.95 -3.64
C ASP A 145 6.54 12.11 -2.62
N PRO A 146 6.66 11.89 -1.28
CA PRO A 146 6.58 12.98 -0.32
C PRO A 146 7.67 14.05 -0.45
N LEU A 147 8.76 13.78 -1.16
CA LEU A 147 9.78 14.81 -1.44
C LEU A 147 9.28 15.87 -2.42
N LYS A 148 8.40 15.48 -3.36
CA LYS A 148 7.94 16.34 -4.45
C LYS A 148 7.34 17.70 -3.99
N PRO A 149 6.44 17.76 -2.99
CA PRO A 149 5.91 19.02 -2.48
C PRO A 149 6.96 19.95 -1.86
N PHE A 150 8.06 19.39 -1.36
CA PHE A 150 9.13 20.17 -0.71
C PHE A 150 10.21 20.63 -1.67
N LEU A 151 10.22 20.15 -2.93
CA LEU A 151 11.25 20.53 -3.90
C LEU A 151 11.40 22.03 -4.09
N PRO A 152 10.32 22.85 -4.24
CA PRO A 152 10.46 24.30 -4.39
C PRO A 152 11.17 24.95 -3.21
N GLU A 153 10.89 24.53 -1.98
CA GLU A 153 11.52 25.05 -0.79
C GLU A 153 12.99 24.62 -0.70
N LEU A 154 13.28 23.34 -0.95
CA LEU A 154 14.65 22.81 -0.96
C LEU A 154 15.53 23.52 -1.99
N MET A 155 14.99 23.78 -3.18
CA MET A 155 15.70 24.51 -4.25
C MET A 155 15.96 25.98 -3.85
N ASN A 156 14.97 26.65 -3.24
CA ASN A 156 15.15 28.03 -2.77
C ASN A 156 16.18 28.15 -1.64
N MET A 157 16.22 27.15 -0.75
CA MET A 157 17.19 27.12 0.36
C MET A 157 18.57 26.62 -0.07
N HIS A 158 18.75 26.06 -1.26
CA HIS A 158 19.94 25.32 -1.70
C HIS A 158 20.44 24.32 -0.64
N ARG A 159 19.52 23.67 0.06
CA ARG A 159 19.85 22.82 1.20
C ARG A 159 18.88 21.68 1.38
N LEU A 160 19.41 20.44 1.48
CA LEU A 160 18.69 19.25 1.91
C LEU A 160 19.08 18.93 3.38
N SER A 161 18.18 19.24 4.31
CA SER A 161 18.41 18.92 5.74
C SER A 161 17.57 17.71 6.14
N TYR A 162 18.23 16.63 6.50
CA TYR A 162 17.58 15.43 7.02
C TYR A 162 18.50 14.73 8.03
N PRO A 163 18.00 14.29 9.21
CA PRO A 163 18.83 13.73 10.28
C PRO A 163 19.17 12.25 10.01
N ALA A 164 19.83 11.96 8.88
CA ALA A 164 20.19 10.61 8.46
C ALA A 164 21.67 10.25 8.74
N GLY A 165 22.53 11.24 9.09
CA GLY A 165 23.98 11.02 9.19
C GLY A 165 24.51 10.44 7.87
N ASP A 166 25.29 9.36 7.97
CA ASP A 166 25.78 8.59 6.82
C ASP A 166 24.83 7.44 6.40
N GLY A 167 23.60 7.43 6.94
CA GLY A 167 22.59 6.41 6.64
C GLY A 167 22.12 6.51 5.21
N ARG A 168 21.78 5.34 4.64
CA ARG A 168 21.21 5.23 3.29
C ARG A 168 19.73 4.89 3.37
N ILE A 169 18.93 5.50 2.51
CA ILE A 169 17.49 5.26 2.43
C ILE A 169 17.16 4.66 1.06
N ASN A 170 16.46 3.53 1.08
CA ASN A 170 15.91 2.94 -0.13
C ASN A 170 14.59 3.60 -0.45
N TYR A 171 14.53 4.23 -1.62
CA TYR A 171 13.32 4.90 -2.11
C TYR A 171 12.63 4.11 -3.21
N ILE A 172 11.31 4.28 -3.30
CA ILE A 172 10.47 3.78 -4.39
C ILE A 172 9.29 4.74 -4.61
N THR A 173 8.86 4.90 -5.86
CA THR A 173 7.66 5.69 -6.16
C THR A 173 6.39 4.87 -5.91
N ARG A 174 5.29 5.53 -5.57
CA ARG A 174 3.97 4.88 -5.47
C ARG A 174 3.53 4.26 -6.80
N ASN A 175 3.92 4.88 -7.91
CA ASN A 175 3.63 4.34 -9.23
C ASN A 175 4.34 3.00 -9.48
N ASP A 176 5.61 2.88 -9.10
CA ASP A 176 6.35 1.62 -9.27
C ASP A 176 5.83 0.53 -8.33
N ILE A 177 5.40 0.89 -7.10
CA ILE A 177 4.72 -0.05 -6.22
C ILE A 177 3.42 -0.53 -6.86
N ALA A 178 2.62 0.38 -7.42
CA ALA A 178 1.37 0.03 -8.10
C ALA A 178 1.62 -0.91 -9.28
N ARG A 179 2.64 -0.65 -10.11
CA ARG A 179 3.05 -1.56 -11.19
C ARG A 179 3.43 -2.94 -10.67
N GLY A 180 4.19 -3.00 -9.58
CA GLY A 180 4.54 -4.27 -8.92
C GLY A 180 3.33 -5.03 -8.40
N VAL A 181 2.38 -4.34 -7.77
CA VAL A 181 1.11 -4.93 -7.29
C VAL A 181 0.29 -5.48 -8.46
N ILE A 182 0.16 -4.74 -9.55
CA ILE A 182 -0.56 -5.21 -10.75
C ILE A 182 0.14 -6.43 -11.39
N ALA A 183 1.47 -6.46 -11.40
CA ALA A 183 2.20 -7.64 -11.90
C ALA A 183 1.92 -8.89 -11.04
N ILE A 184 1.82 -8.73 -9.72
CA ILE A 184 1.45 -9.82 -8.80
C ILE A 184 0.01 -10.26 -9.05
N ILE A 185 -0.94 -9.33 -9.22
CA ILE A 185 -2.34 -9.62 -9.51
C ILE A 185 -2.48 -10.42 -10.81
N LYS A 186 -1.75 -10.03 -11.85
CA LYS A 186 -1.80 -10.67 -13.19
C LYS A 186 -1.16 -12.06 -13.25
N ASN A 187 -0.35 -12.41 -12.25
CA ASN A 187 0.38 -13.68 -12.25
C ASN A 187 0.20 -14.43 -10.93
N PRO A 188 -0.86 -15.27 -10.82
CA PRO A 188 -1.12 -16.07 -9.62
C PRO A 188 0.04 -16.97 -9.19
N ASP A 189 0.93 -17.39 -10.09
CA ASP A 189 2.12 -18.20 -9.76
C ASP A 189 3.12 -17.44 -8.86
N THR A 190 2.95 -16.14 -8.73
CA THR A 190 3.73 -15.30 -7.81
C THR A 190 3.16 -15.22 -6.40
N TRP A 191 1.98 -15.79 -6.15
CA TRP A 191 1.28 -15.70 -4.88
C TRP A 191 1.93 -16.56 -3.78
N GLY A 192 1.54 -16.35 -2.53
CA GLY A 192 2.09 -17.05 -1.37
C GLY A 192 3.54 -16.66 -1.00
N LYS A 193 4.08 -15.61 -1.63
CA LYS A 193 5.47 -15.17 -1.46
C LYS A 193 5.57 -13.82 -0.73
N ARG A 194 6.80 -13.48 -0.33
CA ARG A 194 7.13 -12.17 0.24
C ARG A 194 7.99 -11.41 -0.74
N TYR A 195 7.54 -10.24 -1.15
CA TYR A 195 8.25 -9.36 -2.05
C TYR A 195 8.78 -8.14 -1.31
N LEU A 196 9.96 -7.68 -1.69
CA LEU A 196 10.47 -6.36 -1.33
C LEU A 196 10.47 -5.50 -2.59
N LEU A 197 9.58 -4.52 -2.64
CA LEU A 197 9.57 -3.52 -3.69
C LEU A 197 10.44 -2.34 -3.23
N SER A 198 11.56 -2.16 -3.90
CA SER A 198 12.55 -1.11 -3.61
C SER A 198 13.11 -0.59 -4.92
N GLY A 199 13.38 0.70 -4.97
CA GLY A 199 14.18 1.32 -6.01
C GLY A 199 15.63 1.49 -5.55
N TYR A 200 16.19 2.68 -5.78
CA TYR A 200 17.57 2.97 -5.47
C TYR A 200 17.79 3.37 -4.01
N SER A 201 18.99 3.11 -3.51
CA SER A 201 19.45 3.50 -2.18
C SER A 201 20.34 4.74 -2.31
N TYR A 202 19.99 5.80 -1.57
CA TYR A 202 20.74 7.05 -1.56
C TYR A 202 21.09 7.45 -0.14
N ASP A 203 22.30 7.97 0.07
CA ASP A 203 22.59 8.83 1.20
C ASP A 203 22.12 10.27 0.89
N MET A 204 22.20 11.17 1.89
CA MET A 204 21.69 12.54 1.70
C MET A 204 22.56 13.37 0.74
N LYS A 205 23.86 13.05 0.62
CA LYS A 205 24.77 13.76 -0.32
C LYS A 205 24.46 13.37 -1.77
N GLU A 206 24.28 12.08 -2.01
CA GLU A 206 23.91 11.57 -3.34
C GLU A 206 22.53 12.12 -3.76
N LEU A 207 21.55 12.13 -2.83
CA LEU A 207 20.22 12.66 -3.13
C LEU A 207 20.28 14.17 -3.42
N ALA A 208 21.05 14.95 -2.65
CA ALA A 208 21.25 16.37 -2.90
C ALA A 208 21.90 16.61 -4.27
N ALA A 209 22.95 15.83 -4.63
CA ALA A 209 23.60 15.96 -5.92
C ALA A 209 22.64 15.69 -7.10
N ILE A 210 21.82 14.63 -6.99
CA ILE A 210 20.79 14.31 -8.01
C ILE A 210 19.76 15.44 -8.14
N LEU A 211 19.30 16.01 -7.01
CA LEU A 211 18.36 17.11 -7.03
C LEU A 211 18.98 18.38 -7.64
N SER A 212 20.26 18.69 -7.34
CA SER A 212 20.99 19.81 -7.93
C SER A 212 21.14 19.63 -9.44
N GLU A 213 21.57 18.44 -9.90
CA GLU A 213 21.70 18.15 -11.34
C GLU A 213 20.35 18.30 -12.05
N ALA A 214 19.29 17.78 -11.50
CA ALA A 214 17.94 17.80 -12.10
C ALA A 214 17.32 19.21 -12.13
N SER A 215 17.67 20.07 -11.18
CA SER A 215 17.13 21.43 -11.05
C SER A 215 18.01 22.53 -11.66
N GLY A 216 19.29 22.23 -11.91
CA GLY A 216 20.28 23.21 -12.36
C GLY A 216 20.73 24.18 -11.26
N THR A 217 20.59 23.81 -9.97
CA THR A 217 20.92 24.67 -8.81
C THR A 217 21.94 24.01 -7.88
#